data_9fb293e3f4b16d78cc70b3808a136cf2
#
_entry.id   9fb293e3f4b16d78cc70b3808a136cf2
#
_cell.length_a   1.000
_cell.length_b   1.000
_cell.length_c   1.000
_cell.angle_alpha   90.00
_cell.angle_beta   90.00
_cell.angle_gamma   90.00
#
_symmetry.space_group_name_H-M   'P 1'
#
loop_
_entity.id
_entity.type
_entity.pdbx_description
1 polymer ?
#
loop_
_entity_poly.entity_id
_entity_poly.type
_entity_poly.pdbx_seq_one_letter_code
_entity_poly.pdbx_strand_id
1 'polypeptide(L)'
;NLNMVRLSYDWCKENLTKQDPYKVQPMHETDGLIVMTGNEAGALGSVFGGVSVGAWYPITPSTSFIDALRDFLPKFRNTEDGKATYNVIQAEDELAAMGMILGAGWAGARSVTATSGPGISLMAEFTGLGYFAEIPAVVWDIQRVGPSTGLPTRTGQGDVTFVYYLGHGDTKNVILFPSSIEECFEFGYKAHD
;
A
#
# COMPACT_ATOMS: atom_id res chain seq x y z
N ASN A 1 -13.14 -4.69 -22.70
CA ASN A 1 -12.95 -3.27 -22.39
C ASN A 1 -12.10 -2.54 -23.42
N LEU A 2 -10.89 -3.06 -23.80
CA LEU A 2 -10.01 -2.41 -24.79
C LEU A 2 -10.67 -2.23 -26.17
N ASN A 3 -11.43 -3.24 -26.63
CA ASN A 3 -12.17 -3.13 -27.89
C ASN A 3 -13.22 -2.01 -27.85
N MET A 4 -13.87 -1.82 -26.69
CA MET A 4 -14.84 -0.71 -26.52
C MET A 4 -14.17 0.65 -26.65
N VAL A 5 -13.00 0.81 -26.04
CA VAL A 5 -12.21 2.05 -26.16
C VAL A 5 -11.83 2.33 -27.61
N ARG A 6 -11.38 1.32 -28.35
CA ARG A 6 -11.02 1.45 -29.78
C ARG A 6 -12.24 1.81 -30.63
N LEU A 7 -13.34 1.07 -30.47
CA LEU A 7 -14.57 1.37 -31.22
C LEU A 7 -15.10 2.78 -30.95
N SER A 8 -15.06 3.22 -29.67
CA SER A 8 -15.48 4.57 -29.32
C SER A 8 -14.56 5.63 -29.91
N TYR A 9 -13.24 5.38 -29.90
CA TYR A 9 -12.26 6.28 -30.50
C TYR A 9 -12.48 6.42 -32.01
N ASP A 10 -12.62 5.28 -32.71
CA ASP A 10 -12.81 5.26 -34.16
C ASP A 10 -14.13 5.94 -34.54
N TRP A 11 -15.22 5.65 -33.81
CA TRP A 11 -16.50 6.30 -34.01
C TRP A 11 -16.41 7.82 -33.80
N CYS A 12 -15.75 8.28 -32.75
CA CYS A 12 -15.55 9.71 -32.50
C CYS A 12 -14.76 10.38 -33.63
N LYS A 13 -13.72 9.70 -34.11
CA LYS A 13 -12.87 10.19 -35.21
C LYS A 13 -13.64 10.33 -36.54
N GLU A 14 -14.56 9.42 -36.79
CA GLU A 14 -15.38 9.41 -38.01
C GLU A 14 -16.58 10.37 -37.96
N ASN A 15 -17.17 10.56 -36.77
CA ASN A 15 -18.45 11.23 -36.61
C ASN A 15 -18.39 12.61 -35.93
N LEU A 16 -17.26 12.96 -35.29
CA LEU A 16 -17.10 14.22 -34.59
C LEU A 16 -15.96 15.05 -35.20
N THR A 17 -16.17 16.35 -35.25
CA THR A 17 -15.14 17.31 -35.65
C THR A 17 -14.58 17.99 -34.41
N LYS A 18 -13.26 17.86 -34.22
CA LYS A 18 -12.54 18.51 -33.13
C LYS A 18 -12.55 20.03 -33.35
N GLN A 19 -13.08 20.77 -32.38
CA GLN A 19 -13.26 22.24 -32.47
C GLN A 19 -12.19 23.00 -31.65
N ASP A 20 -11.59 22.39 -30.68
CA ASP A 20 -10.54 23.00 -29.86
C ASP A 20 -9.13 22.78 -30.45
N PRO A 21 -8.16 23.67 -30.15
CA PRO A 21 -6.80 23.56 -30.66
C PRO A 21 -5.91 22.56 -29.89
N TYR A 22 -6.39 22.01 -28.76
CA TYR A 22 -5.58 21.20 -27.88
C TYR A 22 -5.43 19.77 -28.41
N LYS A 23 -4.24 19.23 -28.32
CA LYS A 23 -3.94 17.83 -28.67
C LYS A 23 -2.82 17.29 -27.80
N VAL A 24 -2.91 16.00 -27.48
CA VAL A 24 -1.82 15.27 -26.85
C VAL A 24 -0.92 14.74 -27.95
N GLN A 25 0.38 14.97 -27.83
CA GLN A 25 1.39 14.44 -28.74
C GLN A 25 2.34 13.51 -27.96
N PRO A 26 2.78 12.39 -28.57
CA PRO A 26 3.84 11.58 -28.01
C PRO A 26 5.13 12.42 -27.88
N MET A 27 5.72 12.42 -26.68
CA MET A 27 6.97 13.16 -26.40
C MET A 27 8.17 12.24 -26.34
N HIS A 28 7.97 10.92 -26.16
CA HIS A 28 9.03 9.92 -26.01
C HIS A 28 10.01 10.15 -24.86
N GLU A 29 9.65 11.01 -23.91
CA GLU A 29 10.47 11.33 -22.73
C GLU A 29 10.40 10.25 -21.63
N THR A 30 9.48 9.30 -21.79
CA THR A 30 9.28 8.21 -20.82
C THR A 30 9.81 6.87 -21.33
N ASP A 31 10.56 6.87 -22.44
CA ASP A 31 11.16 5.66 -22.96
C ASP A 31 12.14 5.06 -21.93
N GLY A 32 11.95 3.79 -21.61
CA GLY A 32 12.72 3.09 -20.56
C GLY A 32 12.20 3.27 -19.13
N LEU A 33 11.15 4.06 -18.92
CA LEU A 33 10.46 4.19 -17.64
C LEU A 33 9.24 3.26 -17.57
N ILE A 34 8.85 2.89 -16.36
CA ILE A 34 7.60 2.16 -16.08
C ILE A 34 6.57 3.09 -15.46
N VAL A 35 5.30 2.86 -15.71
CA VAL A 35 4.20 3.53 -15.01
C VAL A 35 3.84 2.70 -13.79
N MET A 36 3.90 3.35 -12.62
CA MET A 36 3.65 2.70 -11.33
C MET A 36 3.02 3.71 -10.36
N THR A 37 2.14 3.26 -9.52
CA THR A 37 1.62 4.07 -8.41
C THR A 37 2.51 3.95 -7.17
N GLY A 38 2.41 4.88 -6.22
CA GLY A 38 3.13 4.80 -4.94
C GLY A 38 2.77 3.54 -4.15
N ASN A 39 1.51 3.10 -4.17
CA ASN A 39 1.08 1.86 -3.53
C ASN A 39 1.75 0.62 -4.14
N GLU A 40 1.83 0.54 -5.46
CA GLU A 40 2.53 -0.54 -6.15
C GLU A 40 4.03 -0.53 -5.85
N ALA A 41 4.64 0.66 -5.84
CA ALA A 41 6.06 0.83 -5.53
C ALA A 41 6.37 0.42 -4.08
N GLY A 42 5.56 0.84 -3.12
CA GLY A 42 5.69 0.45 -1.71
C GLY A 42 5.52 -1.05 -1.49
N ALA A 43 4.54 -1.67 -2.17
CA ALA A 43 4.34 -3.10 -2.13
C ALA A 43 5.54 -3.87 -2.72
N LEU A 44 6.06 -3.41 -3.86
CA LEU A 44 7.26 -4.01 -4.47
C LEU A 44 8.47 -3.85 -3.54
N GLY A 45 8.67 -2.66 -2.97
CA GLY A 45 9.71 -2.41 -1.97
C GLY A 45 9.61 -3.35 -0.79
N SER A 46 8.41 -3.57 -0.24
CA SER A 46 8.16 -4.52 0.85
C SER A 46 8.54 -5.97 0.48
N VAL A 47 8.25 -6.40 -0.77
CA VAL A 47 8.70 -7.71 -1.27
C VAL A 47 10.22 -7.80 -1.29
N PHE A 48 10.91 -6.76 -1.78
CA PHE A 48 12.38 -6.71 -1.78
C PHE A 48 12.94 -6.58 -0.36
N GLY A 49 12.22 -5.94 0.56
CA GLY A 49 12.51 -5.91 2.00
C GLY A 49 12.30 -7.23 2.71
N GLY A 50 11.90 -8.28 2.01
CA GLY A 50 11.82 -9.62 2.57
C GLY A 50 10.48 -9.99 3.19
N VAL A 51 9.42 -9.23 2.95
CA VAL A 51 8.09 -9.56 3.45
C VAL A 51 7.68 -10.97 3.02
N SER A 52 7.25 -11.74 4.01
CA SER A 52 6.70 -13.09 3.83
C SER A 52 5.26 -13.22 4.35
N VAL A 53 4.81 -12.30 5.20
CA VAL A 53 3.44 -12.30 5.71
C VAL A 53 2.78 -10.93 5.49
N GLY A 54 1.67 -10.92 4.78
CA GLY A 54 0.75 -9.79 4.70
C GLY A 54 -0.58 -10.13 5.38
N ALA A 55 -1.09 -9.26 6.24
CA ALA A 55 -2.45 -9.40 6.75
C ALA A 55 -3.15 -8.05 6.64
N TRP A 56 -4.42 -8.04 6.23
CA TRP A 56 -5.10 -6.79 5.88
C TRP A 56 -6.62 -6.89 5.99
N TYR A 57 -7.27 -5.75 6.00
CA TYR A 57 -8.71 -5.62 5.82
C TYR A 57 -9.00 -4.55 4.75
N PRO A 58 -9.98 -4.79 3.85
CA PRO A 58 -10.25 -3.88 2.73
C PRO A 58 -10.66 -2.48 3.18
N ILE A 59 -9.89 -1.49 2.78
CA ILE A 59 -10.21 -0.08 2.98
C ILE A 59 -9.62 0.79 1.86
N THR A 60 -10.43 1.69 1.30
CA THR A 60 -9.97 2.66 0.30
C THR A 60 -9.13 3.76 0.98
N PRO A 61 -7.95 4.13 0.42
CA PRO A 61 -7.35 3.69 -0.84
C PRO A 61 -6.24 2.64 -0.70
N SER A 62 -6.13 1.93 0.44
CA SER A 62 -5.01 1.03 0.73
C SER A 62 -5.09 -0.33 0.02
N THR A 63 -6.28 -0.74 -0.45
CA THR A 63 -6.49 -2.05 -1.07
C THR A 63 -5.53 -2.30 -2.24
N SER A 64 -5.22 -1.29 -3.05
CA SER A 64 -4.30 -1.43 -4.18
C SER A 64 -2.86 -1.76 -3.79
N PHE A 65 -2.42 -1.40 -2.57
CA PHE A 65 -1.13 -1.85 -2.03
C PHE A 65 -1.11 -3.38 -1.86
N ILE A 66 -2.15 -3.92 -1.28
CA ILE A 66 -2.25 -5.37 -1.04
C ILE A 66 -2.47 -6.15 -2.33
N ASP A 67 -3.24 -5.61 -3.26
CA ASP A 67 -3.41 -6.22 -4.59
C ASP A 67 -2.06 -6.32 -5.29
N ALA A 68 -1.26 -5.25 -5.29
CA ALA A 68 0.09 -5.26 -5.82
C ALA A 68 1.01 -6.24 -5.07
N LEU A 69 0.92 -6.32 -3.75
CA LEU A 69 1.68 -7.28 -2.95
C LEU A 69 1.36 -8.73 -3.37
N ARG A 70 0.07 -9.05 -3.58
CA ARG A 70 -0.39 -10.35 -4.06
C ARG A 70 0.08 -10.68 -5.48
N ASP A 71 0.25 -9.66 -6.32
CA ASP A 71 0.74 -9.82 -7.69
C ASP A 71 2.26 -10.01 -7.75
N PHE A 72 3.02 -9.39 -6.84
CA PHE A 72 4.48 -9.46 -6.82
C PHE A 72 5.03 -10.66 -6.07
N LEU A 73 4.44 -11.04 -4.93
CA LEU A 73 4.94 -12.16 -4.13
C LEU A 73 5.11 -13.47 -4.91
N PRO A 74 4.16 -13.90 -5.77
CA PRO A 74 4.34 -15.11 -6.58
C PRO A 74 5.53 -15.04 -7.54
N LYS A 75 5.90 -13.85 -7.98
CA LYS A 75 7.00 -13.66 -8.94
C LYS A 75 8.38 -13.71 -8.28
N PHE A 76 8.46 -13.32 -7.01
CA PHE A 76 9.74 -13.09 -6.33
C PHE A 76 9.95 -13.97 -5.09
N ARG A 77 8.91 -14.68 -4.62
CA ARG A 77 8.93 -15.41 -3.35
C ARG A 77 8.48 -16.87 -3.45
N ASN A 78 8.44 -17.43 -4.65
CA ASN A 78 8.34 -18.87 -4.81
C ASN A 78 9.74 -19.50 -4.79
N THR A 79 9.83 -20.71 -4.23
CA THR A 79 11.01 -21.54 -4.35
C THR A 79 11.16 -22.07 -5.79
N GLU A 80 12.32 -22.64 -6.13
CA GLU A 80 12.58 -23.20 -7.47
C GLU A 80 11.59 -24.33 -7.86
N ASP A 81 11.08 -25.06 -6.88
CA ASP A 81 10.04 -26.08 -7.07
C ASP A 81 8.60 -25.50 -7.06
N GLY A 82 8.47 -24.16 -7.09
CA GLY A 82 7.20 -23.44 -7.20
C GLY A 82 6.41 -23.31 -5.91
N LYS A 83 6.98 -23.67 -4.75
CA LYS A 83 6.30 -23.56 -3.45
C LYS A 83 6.35 -22.11 -2.95
N ALA A 84 5.21 -21.59 -2.52
CA ALA A 84 5.11 -20.27 -1.90
C ALA A 84 5.83 -20.22 -0.53
N THR A 85 6.67 -19.19 -0.34
CA THR A 85 7.32 -18.89 0.95
C THR A 85 6.69 -17.68 1.63
N TYR A 86 5.45 -17.36 1.29
CA TYR A 86 4.70 -16.22 1.76
C TYR A 86 3.23 -16.58 1.98
N ASN A 87 2.54 -15.72 2.71
CA ASN A 87 1.08 -15.75 2.81
C ASN A 87 0.51 -14.33 2.88
N VAL A 88 -0.63 -14.09 2.24
CA VAL A 88 -1.39 -12.84 2.32
C VAL A 88 -2.82 -13.16 2.73
N ILE A 89 -3.21 -12.72 3.92
CA ILE A 89 -4.44 -13.10 4.58
C ILE A 89 -5.36 -11.88 4.68
N GLN A 90 -6.58 -11.99 4.20
CA GLN A 90 -7.63 -11.04 4.53
C GLN A 90 -8.20 -11.40 5.90
N ALA A 91 -8.05 -10.47 6.84
CA ALA A 91 -8.58 -10.61 8.19
C ALA A 91 -10.06 -10.22 8.26
N GLU A 92 -10.69 -10.43 9.41
CA GLU A 92 -12.06 -10.03 9.69
C GLU A 92 -12.21 -8.52 9.92
N ASP A 93 -11.15 -7.88 10.43
CA ASP A 93 -11.07 -6.45 10.67
C ASP A 93 -9.59 -6.00 10.79
N GLU A 94 -9.37 -4.71 10.97
CA GLU A 94 -8.04 -4.14 11.13
C GLU A 94 -7.35 -4.57 12.43
N LEU A 95 -8.10 -4.81 13.52
CA LEU A 95 -7.54 -5.34 14.77
C LEU A 95 -6.90 -6.71 14.52
N ALA A 96 -7.66 -7.60 13.89
CA ALA A 96 -7.17 -8.94 13.55
C ALA A 96 -5.97 -8.87 12.59
N ALA A 97 -5.99 -7.98 11.60
CA ALA A 97 -4.88 -7.79 10.68
C ALA A 97 -3.60 -7.38 11.43
N MET A 98 -3.70 -6.40 12.34
CA MET A 98 -2.56 -5.95 13.15
C MET A 98 -2.05 -7.05 14.08
N GLY A 99 -2.95 -7.78 14.74
CA GLY A 99 -2.58 -8.93 15.58
C GLY A 99 -1.86 -10.03 14.80
N MET A 100 -2.30 -10.32 13.56
CA MET A 100 -1.65 -11.32 12.69
C MET A 100 -0.23 -10.91 12.29
N ILE A 101 0.00 -9.63 11.92
CA ILE A 101 1.36 -9.20 11.55
C ILE A 101 2.29 -9.15 12.76
N LEU A 102 1.79 -8.80 13.95
CA LEU A 102 2.58 -8.90 15.18
C LEU A 102 2.91 -10.35 15.52
N GLY A 103 1.94 -11.27 15.42
CA GLY A 103 2.21 -12.69 15.62
C GLY A 103 3.25 -13.24 14.66
N ALA A 104 3.21 -12.80 13.39
CA ALA A 104 4.21 -13.13 12.38
C ALA A 104 5.59 -12.56 12.74
N GLY A 105 5.66 -11.29 13.15
CA GLY A 105 6.90 -10.64 13.63
C GLY A 105 7.48 -11.33 14.86
N TRP A 106 6.63 -11.70 15.82
CA TRP A 106 7.05 -12.50 16.98
C TRP A 106 7.70 -13.83 16.59
N ALA A 107 7.18 -14.45 15.53
CA ALA A 107 7.74 -15.71 14.98
C ALA A 107 8.98 -15.48 14.08
N GLY A 108 9.45 -14.25 13.92
CA GLY A 108 10.63 -13.89 13.12
C GLY A 108 10.35 -13.65 11.63
N ALA A 109 9.08 -13.55 11.21
CA ALA A 109 8.74 -13.20 9.83
C ALA A 109 8.72 -11.69 9.63
N ARG A 110 9.19 -11.20 8.48
CA ARG A 110 8.94 -9.82 8.06
C ARG A 110 7.48 -9.70 7.58
N SER A 111 6.73 -8.84 8.22
CA SER A 111 5.27 -8.74 8.04
C SER A 111 4.82 -7.32 7.73
N VAL A 112 3.72 -7.20 7.01
CA VAL A 112 3.16 -5.91 6.61
C VAL A 112 1.64 -5.92 6.62
N THR A 113 1.06 -4.78 6.96
CA THR A 113 -0.34 -4.46 6.69
C THR A 113 -0.45 -3.09 6.01
N ALA A 114 -1.55 -2.86 5.32
CA ALA A 114 -1.89 -1.56 4.76
C ALA A 114 -3.32 -1.18 5.13
N THR A 115 -3.50 0.06 5.54
CA THR A 115 -4.78 0.59 5.96
C THR A 115 -4.88 2.09 5.68
N SER A 116 -5.88 2.74 6.23
CA SER A 116 -6.08 4.20 6.22
C SER A 116 -6.45 4.67 7.63
N GLY A 117 -6.55 5.95 7.87
CA GLY A 117 -6.78 6.53 9.20
C GLY A 117 -7.79 5.81 10.10
N PRO A 118 -9.00 5.43 9.61
CA PRO A 118 -9.95 4.68 10.45
C PRO A 118 -9.41 3.35 10.94
N GLY A 119 -8.67 2.61 10.10
CA GLY A 119 -8.05 1.36 10.49
C GLY A 119 -6.90 1.56 11.47
N ILE A 120 -6.10 2.64 11.32
CA ILE A 120 -5.07 3.00 12.30
C ILE A 120 -5.70 3.19 13.70
N SER A 121 -6.86 3.84 13.78
CA SER A 121 -7.57 4.00 15.06
C SER A 121 -7.88 2.65 15.73
N LEU A 122 -8.29 1.66 14.96
CA LEU A 122 -8.59 0.32 15.45
C LEU A 122 -7.33 -0.48 15.83
N MET A 123 -6.20 -0.20 15.18
CA MET A 123 -4.92 -0.88 15.42
C MET A 123 -4.18 -0.40 16.67
N ALA A 124 -4.66 0.64 17.36
CA ALA A 124 -3.94 1.33 18.42
C ALA A 124 -3.46 0.39 19.55
N GLU A 125 -4.31 -0.51 20.02
CA GLU A 125 -3.94 -1.43 21.12
C GLU A 125 -2.83 -2.41 20.70
N PHE A 126 -2.96 -3.05 19.54
CA PHE A 126 -1.92 -3.93 19.05
C PHE A 126 -0.63 -3.20 18.68
N THR A 127 -0.71 -1.96 18.19
CA THR A 127 0.48 -1.12 17.97
C THR A 127 1.20 -0.88 19.29
N GLY A 128 0.47 -0.58 20.36
CA GLY A 128 1.00 -0.47 21.73
C GLY A 128 1.66 -1.76 22.22
N LEU A 129 1.05 -2.92 21.96
CA LEU A 129 1.64 -4.22 22.28
C LEU A 129 2.96 -4.43 21.50
N GLY A 130 2.97 -4.12 20.19
CA GLY A 130 4.17 -4.22 19.37
C GLY A 130 5.32 -3.37 19.92
N TYR A 131 5.00 -2.13 20.33
CA TYR A 131 5.96 -1.22 20.96
C TYR A 131 6.48 -1.77 22.31
N PHE A 132 5.58 -2.21 23.19
CA PHE A 132 5.93 -2.72 24.51
C PHE A 132 6.75 -4.01 24.47
N ALA A 133 6.42 -4.91 23.53
CA ALA A 133 7.06 -6.22 23.42
C ALA A 133 8.23 -6.23 22.40
N GLU A 134 8.55 -5.06 21.82
CA GLU A 134 9.62 -4.91 20.80
C GLU A 134 9.41 -5.85 19.58
N ILE A 135 8.17 -6.02 19.16
CA ILE A 135 7.82 -6.85 18.01
C ILE A 135 7.84 -6.00 16.73
N PRO A 136 8.68 -6.33 15.74
CA PRO A 136 8.74 -5.57 14.49
C PRO A 136 7.50 -5.81 13.65
N ALA A 137 6.91 -4.74 13.12
CA ALA A 137 5.83 -4.77 12.16
C ALA A 137 5.82 -3.48 11.32
N VAL A 138 5.41 -3.58 10.06
CA VAL A 138 5.29 -2.43 9.17
C VAL A 138 3.83 -2.19 8.83
N VAL A 139 3.39 -0.96 9.01
CA VAL A 139 2.03 -0.51 8.67
C VAL A 139 2.11 0.60 7.62
N TRP A 140 1.46 0.40 6.49
CA TRP A 140 1.28 1.44 5.48
C TRP A 140 -0.04 2.17 5.75
N ASP A 141 0.07 3.42 6.20
CA ASP A 141 -1.08 4.32 6.30
C ASP A 141 -1.26 5.09 4.99
N ILE A 142 -2.17 4.62 4.16
CA ILE A 142 -2.53 5.27 2.91
C ILE A 142 -3.62 6.29 3.23
N GLN A 143 -3.19 7.51 3.49
CA GLN A 143 -4.02 8.54 4.11
C GLN A 143 -5.19 8.99 3.24
N ARG A 144 -6.29 9.29 3.89
CA ARG A 144 -7.48 9.90 3.29
C ARG A 144 -8.04 10.99 4.21
N VAL A 145 -8.90 11.84 3.65
CA VAL A 145 -9.53 12.93 4.40
C VAL A 145 -10.35 12.38 5.57
N GLY A 146 -10.00 12.78 6.78
CA GLY A 146 -10.71 12.55 8.04
C GLY A 146 -11.40 13.81 8.55
N PRO A 147 -11.88 13.81 9.81
CA PRO A 147 -11.82 12.72 10.80
C PRO A 147 -12.86 11.61 10.60
N SER A 148 -12.75 10.55 11.44
CA SER A 148 -13.61 9.35 11.42
C SER A 148 -13.51 8.61 10.08
N THR A 149 -14.61 8.04 9.58
CA THR A 149 -14.64 7.38 8.26
C THR A 149 -14.19 8.32 7.13
N GLY A 150 -14.41 9.62 7.29
CA GLY A 150 -13.95 10.65 6.37
C GLY A 150 -14.49 10.50 4.95
N LEU A 151 -13.65 10.84 3.98
CA LEU A 151 -13.98 10.75 2.56
C LEU A 151 -13.08 9.73 1.86
N PRO A 152 -13.54 8.49 1.65
CA PRO A 152 -12.71 7.36 1.19
C PRO A 152 -11.93 7.61 -0.11
N THR A 153 -12.49 8.40 -1.03
CA THR A 153 -11.91 8.69 -2.35
C THR A 153 -11.20 10.04 -2.42
N ARG A 154 -10.98 10.68 -1.28
CA ARG A 154 -10.27 11.96 -1.19
C ARG A 154 -9.00 11.80 -0.39
N THR A 155 -7.87 12.05 -1.03
CA THR A 155 -6.56 12.05 -0.37
C THR A 155 -6.46 13.23 0.59
N GLY A 156 -5.82 13.00 1.73
CA GLY A 156 -5.55 14.03 2.72
C GLY A 156 -4.44 13.56 3.64
N GLN A 157 -3.59 14.48 4.08
CA GLN A 157 -2.47 14.20 4.96
C GLN A 157 -2.80 14.73 6.37
N GLY A 158 -3.64 13.97 7.08
CA GLY A 158 -4.15 14.37 8.40
C GLY A 158 -3.68 13.49 9.56
N ASP A 159 -3.04 12.35 9.29
CA ASP A 159 -2.82 11.31 10.29
C ASP A 159 -1.41 11.35 10.94
N VAL A 160 -0.52 12.23 10.48
CA VAL A 160 0.90 12.26 10.89
C VAL A 160 1.09 12.32 12.39
N THR A 161 0.48 13.31 13.05
CA THR A 161 0.58 13.48 14.51
C THR A 161 -0.08 12.32 15.23
N PHE A 162 -1.22 11.87 14.74
CA PHE A 162 -1.95 10.75 15.30
C PHE A 162 -1.13 9.45 15.26
N VAL A 163 -0.56 9.11 14.10
CA VAL A 163 0.28 7.91 13.94
C VAL A 163 1.55 7.98 14.78
N TYR A 164 2.18 9.17 14.87
CA TYR A 164 3.40 9.35 15.65
C TYR A 164 3.19 9.05 17.13
N TYR A 165 2.07 9.47 17.70
CA TYR A 165 1.70 9.27 19.11
C TYR A 165 0.67 8.16 19.31
N LEU A 166 0.48 7.27 18.34
CA LEU A 166 -0.53 6.22 18.43
C LEU A 166 -0.24 5.28 19.60
N GLY A 167 -1.22 5.17 20.49
CA GLY A 167 -1.14 4.37 21.70
C GLY A 167 -1.22 5.23 22.97
N HIS A 168 -1.04 4.59 24.11
CA HIS A 168 -0.93 5.23 25.43
C HIS A 168 0.45 4.91 26.04
N GLY A 169 0.81 5.57 27.15
CA GLY A 169 2.11 5.37 27.79
C GLY A 169 3.27 6.11 27.10
N ASP A 170 2.98 7.27 26.49
CA ASP A 170 3.98 8.15 25.84
C ASP A 170 4.79 7.51 24.72
N THR A 171 4.17 6.59 23.99
CA THR A 171 4.79 5.93 22.82
C THR A 171 5.10 6.91 21.70
N LYS A 172 6.10 6.59 20.89
CA LYS A 172 6.46 7.31 19.66
C LYS A 172 6.83 6.31 18.58
N ASN A 173 6.06 6.28 17.53
CA ASN A 173 6.32 5.37 16.41
C ASN A 173 7.33 5.96 15.43
N VAL A 174 8.14 5.11 14.80
CA VAL A 174 8.98 5.52 13.67
C VAL A 174 8.09 5.74 12.46
N ILE A 175 8.24 6.90 11.82
CA ILE A 175 7.47 7.24 10.62
C ILE A 175 8.42 7.49 9.46
N LEU A 176 8.18 6.83 8.34
CA LEU A 176 8.82 7.09 7.07
C LEU A 176 7.83 7.82 6.15
N PHE A 177 8.30 8.88 5.51
CA PHE A 177 7.47 9.79 4.72
C PHE A 177 7.95 9.85 3.27
N PRO A 178 7.52 8.94 2.39
CA PRO A 178 7.93 8.99 1.00
C PRO A 178 7.31 10.21 0.29
N SER A 179 8.11 10.94 -0.47
CA SER A 179 7.71 12.11 -1.26
C SER A 179 7.65 11.82 -2.76
N SER A 180 8.16 10.67 -3.19
CA SER A 180 8.14 10.22 -4.59
C SER A 180 7.82 8.73 -4.70
N ILE A 181 7.58 8.26 -5.93
CA ILE A 181 7.33 6.84 -6.20
C ILE A 181 8.58 6.01 -5.90
N GLU A 182 9.75 6.54 -6.21
CA GLU A 182 11.05 5.92 -5.91
C GLU A 182 11.24 5.76 -4.40
N GLU A 183 10.91 6.79 -3.62
CA GLU A 183 10.97 6.71 -2.15
C GLU A 183 9.93 5.76 -1.57
N CYS A 184 8.76 5.59 -2.20
CA CYS A 184 7.81 4.55 -1.80
C CYS A 184 8.44 3.16 -1.91
N PHE A 185 9.17 2.88 -2.99
CA PHE A 185 9.91 1.63 -3.15
C PHE A 185 11.04 1.52 -2.12
N GLU A 186 11.85 2.57 -1.98
CA GLU A 186 13.01 2.59 -1.08
C GLU A 186 12.59 2.41 0.38
N PHE A 187 11.58 3.13 0.84
CA PHE A 187 11.09 3.00 2.21
C PHE A 187 10.31 1.70 2.42
N GLY A 188 9.73 1.14 1.35
CA GLY A 188 9.11 -0.17 1.39
C GLY A 188 10.08 -1.27 1.82
N TYR A 189 11.32 -1.23 1.33
CA TYR A 189 12.30 -2.22 1.77
C TYR A 189 13.04 -1.82 3.06
N LYS A 190 13.37 -0.54 3.23
CA LYS A 190 14.10 -0.05 4.41
C LYS A 190 13.31 -0.18 5.71
N ALA A 191 11.98 -0.10 5.64
CA ALA A 191 11.14 -0.23 6.83
C ALA A 191 11.24 -1.61 7.50
N HIS A 192 11.82 -2.60 6.81
CA HIS A 192 11.98 -3.96 7.33
C HIS A 192 13.41 -4.26 7.84
N ASP A 193 14.32 -3.31 7.73
CA ASP A 193 15.70 -3.40 8.25
C ASP A 193 15.84 -2.67 9.58
#